data_1737713a4f8702b3cb531be3acd7f1f3
#
_entry.id   1737713a4f8702b3cb531be3acd7f1f3
#
_cell.length_a   1.000
_cell.length_b   1.000
_cell.length_c   1.000
_cell.angle_alpha   90.00
_cell.angle_beta   90.00
_cell.angle_gamma   90.00
#
_symmetry.space_group_name_H-M   'P 1'
#
loop_
_entity.id
_entity.type
_entity.pdbx_description
1 polymer ?
#
loop_
_entity_poly.entity_id
_entity_poly.type
_entity_poly.pdbx_seq_one_letter_code
_entity_poly.pdbx_strand_id
1 'polypeptide(L)'
;SGGYDKLKNESIDMKNILFIAFSSFILLFVSCTSEQETETYIPIDEIIPLDTYLIPNKDTKIVSTTLNFKDIDAIDYLLVRKSVGDSYSAKINQSELTSDYIFNYTIQKTDPQNFRLVLAAFYKDGNMSKELSLNVDNRWGFFIRNVTRIARVTGSIINGENFPSPNNTATKWNVGGTDLGIIWEMQPGKYGIFFGDTFGYDFKPNPANPGPNGGSWRSNVLAFSEDNDLEDGLSFSNMVTDDKGYAREIIYGGKDSSGNGDWTSIPTAAIRANGIDYVHYFNMRNWTGWVTNYSGIYKSADNGLTWAKCKDITFSSYSFFGQVGYFKKDGYVYMIGTQTGRDSNAKLARFHETDIENKTAYEYWNASTNQWIKGNENEATVLIEDKVGELSFIYNETHKKWIIAYFNADRYNITMRTAEDITGPWSEPYELANGREYAQLYGSYIHPLSVTGDNLYFTMSMWMPYNVFLMKAELADMGEF
;
A
#
# COMPACT_ATOMS: atom_id res chain seq x y z
N SER A 1 -39.89 -20.34 -23.33
CA SER A 1 -40.85 -19.38 -23.84
C SER A 1 -40.84 -18.12 -22.98
N GLY A 2 -40.47 -17.01 -23.59
CA GLY A 2 -40.78 -15.62 -23.24
C GLY A 2 -39.89 -15.00 -22.17
N GLY A 3 -39.28 -13.89 -22.34
CA GLY A 3 -39.18 -12.92 -23.38
C GLY A 3 -38.27 -11.80 -22.84
N TYR A 4 -37.19 -11.53 -23.53
CA TYR A 4 -36.40 -10.32 -23.35
C TYR A 4 -36.82 -9.34 -24.44
N ASP A 5 -37.41 -8.23 -24.05
CA ASP A 5 -37.66 -7.11 -24.94
C ASP A 5 -37.00 -5.84 -24.39
N LYS A 6 -36.05 -5.37 -25.18
CA LYS A 6 -35.74 -4.00 -25.59
C LYS A 6 -35.80 -2.88 -24.55
N LEU A 7 -34.65 -2.36 -24.20
CA LEU A 7 -34.50 -0.92 -23.98
C LEU A 7 -33.58 -0.34 -25.06
N LYS A 8 -34.17 0.53 -25.86
CA LYS A 8 -33.55 1.26 -26.96
C LYS A 8 -32.59 2.34 -26.45
N ASN A 9 -31.47 2.44 -27.16
CA ASN A 9 -30.58 3.58 -27.21
C ASN A 9 -31.33 4.88 -27.51
N GLU A 10 -31.23 5.86 -26.63
CA GLU A 10 -31.37 7.27 -27.02
C GLU A 10 -30.00 7.91 -26.95
N SER A 11 -29.44 8.18 -28.11
CA SER A 11 -28.27 9.01 -28.31
C SER A 11 -28.69 10.47 -28.13
N ILE A 12 -28.15 11.13 -27.12
CA ILE A 12 -28.26 12.59 -26.97
C ILE A 12 -27.22 13.22 -27.89
N ASP A 13 -27.73 13.88 -28.93
CA ASP A 13 -26.98 14.65 -29.94
C ASP A 13 -26.42 15.93 -29.32
N MET A 14 -25.10 16.00 -29.15
CA MET A 14 -24.37 17.16 -28.65
C MET A 14 -24.03 18.14 -29.77
N LYS A 15 -25.05 18.69 -30.44
CA LYS A 15 -24.89 19.73 -31.47
C LYS A 15 -25.89 20.85 -31.35
N ASN A 16 -26.09 21.45 -30.20
CA ASN A 16 -26.80 22.72 -30.14
C ASN A 16 -26.61 23.41 -28.79
N ILE A 17 -25.41 23.88 -28.49
CA ILE A 17 -25.20 25.02 -27.58
C ILE A 17 -23.99 25.80 -28.12
N LEU A 18 -24.19 26.52 -29.19
CA LEU A 18 -23.31 27.63 -29.56
C LEU A 18 -24.20 28.64 -30.28
N PHE A 19 -24.46 29.74 -29.68
CA PHE A 19 -25.03 31.02 -30.14
C PHE A 19 -26.02 31.53 -29.09
N ILE A 20 -25.56 32.48 -28.32
CA ILE A 20 -26.19 33.79 -27.98
C ILE A 20 -25.33 34.41 -26.88
N ALA A 21 -24.43 35.31 -27.26
CA ALA A 21 -23.96 36.42 -26.44
C ALA A 21 -23.08 37.35 -27.29
N PHE A 22 -23.70 38.09 -28.15
CA PHE A 22 -23.12 39.32 -28.73
C PHE A 22 -24.24 40.36 -28.74
N SER A 23 -24.17 41.29 -27.84
CA SER A 23 -24.53 42.72 -28.05
C SER A 23 -24.77 43.37 -26.69
N SER A 24 -23.89 44.23 -26.29
CA SER A 24 -24.15 45.62 -25.94
C SER A 24 -22.93 46.21 -25.26
N PHE A 25 -22.10 46.82 -26.07
CA PHE A 25 -21.05 47.73 -25.60
C PHE A 25 -21.71 49.06 -25.30
N ILE A 26 -21.79 49.44 -24.03
CA ILE A 26 -21.98 50.82 -23.62
C ILE A 26 -20.72 51.22 -22.87
N LEU A 27 -19.91 52.08 -23.54
CA LEU A 27 -18.81 52.79 -22.89
C LEU A 27 -19.38 53.84 -21.91
N LEU A 28 -19.19 53.58 -20.62
CA LEU A 28 -19.21 54.64 -19.62
C LEU A 28 -17.77 54.79 -19.12
N PHE A 29 -17.13 55.88 -19.57
CA PHE A 29 -15.91 56.40 -18.95
C PHE A 29 -16.29 56.92 -17.55
N VAL A 30 -16.08 56.13 -16.52
CA VAL A 30 -15.95 56.61 -15.16
C VAL A 30 -14.47 56.65 -14.88
N SER A 31 -13.95 57.87 -14.72
CA SER A 31 -12.65 58.14 -14.17
C SER A 31 -12.59 57.51 -12.77
N CYS A 32 -12.07 56.30 -12.65
CA CYS A 32 -11.67 55.75 -11.37
C CYS A 32 -10.22 56.18 -11.13
N THR A 33 -10.04 57.09 -10.21
CA THR A 33 -8.77 57.23 -9.52
C THR A 33 -8.35 55.88 -9.04
N SER A 34 -7.19 55.42 -9.47
CA SER A 34 -6.58 54.20 -8.98
C SER A 34 -6.26 54.41 -7.49
N GLU A 35 -7.18 54.00 -6.62
CA GLU A 35 -6.75 53.52 -5.33
C GLU A 35 -5.92 52.29 -5.64
N GLN A 36 -4.60 52.38 -5.49
CA GLN A 36 -3.75 51.22 -5.32
C GLN A 36 -4.35 50.45 -4.17
N GLU A 37 -5.01 49.32 -4.43
CA GLU A 37 -5.17 48.31 -3.43
C GLU A 37 -3.75 47.97 -2.97
N THR A 38 -3.34 48.54 -1.86
CA THR A 38 -2.16 48.15 -1.12
C THR A 38 -2.44 46.68 -0.79
N GLU A 39 -1.76 45.76 -1.50
CA GLU A 39 -1.76 44.34 -1.13
C GLU A 39 -1.51 44.29 0.36
N THR A 40 -2.54 43.80 1.08
CA THR A 40 -2.47 43.72 2.52
C THR A 40 -1.35 42.72 2.84
N TYR A 41 -0.24 43.27 3.31
CA TYR A 41 0.96 42.56 3.63
C TYR A 41 0.67 41.39 4.59
N ILE A 42 1.13 40.18 4.28
CA ILE A 42 1.07 39.03 5.18
C ILE A 42 2.35 39.02 6.01
N PRO A 43 2.30 39.35 7.26
CA PRO A 43 3.51 39.44 8.09
C PRO A 43 3.90 38.09 8.71
N ILE A 44 3.07 37.06 8.56
CA ILE A 44 3.32 35.70 9.05
C ILE A 44 3.78 34.90 7.85
N ASP A 45 5.10 34.67 7.79
CA ASP A 45 5.68 33.70 6.84
C ASP A 45 5.71 32.34 7.53
N GLU A 46 5.06 31.36 6.90
CA GLU A 46 5.01 30.00 7.37
C GLU A 46 6.29 29.27 6.96
N ILE A 47 6.95 28.59 7.92
CA ILE A 47 8.12 27.75 7.64
C ILE A 47 7.69 26.34 7.24
N ILE A 48 6.46 25.93 7.55
CA ILE A 48 5.93 24.60 7.27
C ILE A 48 5.18 24.61 5.94
N PRO A 49 5.45 23.68 5.00
CA PRO A 49 4.65 23.53 3.79
C PRO A 49 3.16 23.35 4.10
N LEU A 50 2.28 23.96 3.31
CA LEU A 50 0.82 23.96 3.50
C LEU A 50 0.20 22.56 3.62
N ASP A 51 0.85 21.53 3.09
CA ASP A 51 0.38 20.14 3.10
C ASP A 51 0.93 19.31 4.27
N THR A 52 1.68 19.92 5.17
CA THR A 52 2.25 19.21 6.32
C THR A 52 1.35 19.34 7.54
N TYR A 53 1.02 18.20 8.13
CA TYR A 53 0.30 18.16 9.40
C TYR A 53 1.27 18.39 10.57
N LEU A 54 0.88 19.23 11.50
CA LEU A 54 1.51 19.32 12.82
C LEU A 54 1.08 18.11 13.64
N ILE A 55 2.06 17.42 14.21
CA ILE A 55 1.84 16.21 15.01
C ILE A 55 2.18 16.55 16.45
N PRO A 56 1.31 16.22 17.43
CA PRO A 56 1.63 16.44 18.83
C PRO A 56 2.86 15.65 19.26
N ASN A 57 3.68 16.24 20.10
CA ASN A 57 4.64 15.46 20.85
C ASN A 57 3.89 14.54 21.82
N LYS A 58 4.16 13.23 21.78
CA LYS A 58 3.40 12.23 22.52
C LYS A 58 3.48 12.37 24.04
N ASP A 59 4.58 12.93 24.56
CA ASP A 59 4.80 13.06 26.00
C ASP A 59 4.21 14.37 26.53
N THR A 60 4.41 15.48 25.82
CA THR A 60 3.96 16.82 26.25
C THR A 60 2.56 17.18 25.78
N LYS A 61 2.01 16.44 24.79
CA LYS A 61 0.71 16.75 24.15
C LYS A 61 0.71 18.12 23.43
N ILE A 62 1.87 18.61 23.03
CA ILE A 62 2.01 19.94 22.41
C ILE A 62 2.34 19.77 20.92
N VAL A 63 1.63 20.50 20.07
CA VAL A 63 2.07 20.80 18.71
C VAL A 63 2.83 22.11 18.69
N SER A 64 3.93 22.18 17.96
CA SER A 64 4.79 23.35 17.87
C SER A 64 5.12 23.67 16.42
N THR A 65 5.19 24.97 16.10
CA THR A 65 5.72 25.46 14.83
C THR A 65 6.39 26.82 15.03
N THR A 66 7.39 27.11 14.22
CA THR A 66 8.04 28.42 14.25
C THR A 66 7.29 29.36 13.31
N LEU A 67 6.98 30.56 13.81
CA LEU A 67 6.38 31.64 13.04
C LEU A 67 7.43 32.73 12.82
N ASN A 68 7.63 33.12 11.57
CA ASN A 68 8.49 34.25 11.22
C ASN A 68 7.63 35.47 10.92
N PHE A 69 8.03 36.62 11.43
CA PHE A 69 7.35 37.88 11.22
C PHE A 69 8.24 38.82 10.43
N LYS A 70 7.69 39.47 9.43
CA LYS A 70 8.44 40.44 8.62
C LYS A 70 8.56 41.79 9.34
N ASP A 71 7.52 42.17 10.06
CA ASP A 71 7.51 43.39 10.88
C ASP A 71 6.74 43.12 12.20
N ILE A 72 7.46 42.60 13.18
CA ILE A 72 6.89 42.30 14.50
C ILE A 72 6.43 43.55 15.25
N ASP A 73 7.06 44.71 14.99
CA ASP A 73 6.75 45.95 15.70
C ASP A 73 5.41 46.55 15.25
N ALA A 74 4.94 46.20 14.05
CA ALA A 74 3.62 46.59 13.56
C ALA A 74 2.49 45.79 14.20
N ILE A 75 2.76 44.61 14.75
CA ILE A 75 1.76 43.71 15.35
C ILE A 75 1.38 44.26 16.74
N ASP A 76 0.06 44.27 17.04
CA ASP A 76 -0.46 44.48 18.38
C ASP A 76 -0.62 43.15 19.13
N TYR A 77 -1.21 42.14 18.45
CA TYR A 77 -1.35 40.79 18.98
C TYR A 77 -1.64 39.79 17.89
N LEU A 78 -1.44 38.49 18.19
CA LEU A 78 -1.95 37.36 17.38
C LEU A 78 -3.27 36.87 17.95
N LEU A 79 -4.18 36.53 17.06
CA LEU A 79 -5.43 35.84 17.36
C LEU A 79 -5.31 34.37 16.97
N VAL A 80 -5.85 33.50 17.80
CA VAL A 80 -5.85 32.04 17.57
C VAL A 80 -7.27 31.50 17.71
N ARG A 81 -7.67 30.63 16.78
CA ARG A 81 -8.92 29.86 16.85
C ARG A 81 -8.72 28.43 16.34
N LYS A 82 -9.63 27.56 16.68
CA LYS A 82 -9.74 26.22 16.08
C LYS A 82 -10.72 26.25 14.92
N SER A 83 -10.38 25.58 13.82
CA SER A 83 -11.19 25.46 12.61
C SER A 83 -11.54 26.78 11.91
N VAL A 84 -11.98 26.67 10.66
CA VAL A 84 -12.40 27.84 9.85
C VAL A 84 -13.83 28.20 10.22
N GLY A 85 -14.08 29.47 10.52
CA GLY A 85 -15.41 29.98 10.87
C GLY A 85 -15.69 30.12 12.36
N ASP A 86 -14.93 29.48 13.24
CA ASP A 86 -15.06 29.65 14.67
C ASP A 86 -14.55 31.05 15.11
N SER A 87 -15.07 31.54 16.21
CA SER A 87 -14.56 32.78 16.81
C SER A 87 -13.16 32.58 17.36
N TYR A 88 -12.34 33.64 17.29
CA TYR A 88 -11.02 33.63 17.92
C TYR A 88 -11.16 33.44 19.43
N SER A 89 -10.45 32.45 19.97
CA SER A 89 -10.57 31.99 21.35
C SER A 89 -9.37 32.34 22.23
N ALA A 90 -8.24 32.70 21.59
CA ALA A 90 -7.03 33.09 22.31
C ALA A 90 -6.35 34.29 21.66
N LYS A 91 -5.61 35.02 22.47
CA LYS A 91 -4.82 36.21 22.10
C LYS A 91 -3.41 36.06 22.65
N ILE A 92 -2.39 36.34 21.82
CA ILE A 92 -0.98 36.38 22.19
C ILE A 92 -0.52 37.83 21.97
N ASN A 93 -0.10 38.48 23.02
CA ASN A 93 0.27 39.89 22.92
C ASN A 93 1.65 40.07 22.26
N GLN A 94 1.87 41.23 21.65
CA GLN A 94 3.12 41.56 20.96
C GLN A 94 4.35 41.39 21.85
N SER A 95 4.24 41.70 23.15
CA SER A 95 5.33 41.54 24.10
C SER A 95 5.81 40.11 24.34
N GLU A 96 5.03 39.13 23.90
CA GLU A 96 5.36 37.69 23.95
C GLU A 96 6.02 37.19 22.65
N LEU A 97 5.99 38.00 21.59
CA LEU A 97 6.50 37.64 20.28
C LEU A 97 7.98 37.94 20.12
N THR A 98 8.67 37.08 19.39
CA THR A 98 10.06 37.27 18.94
C THR A 98 10.14 37.05 17.43
N SER A 99 11.24 37.44 16.78
CA SER A 99 11.42 37.24 15.34
C SER A 99 11.20 35.79 14.90
N ASP A 100 11.59 34.84 15.75
CA ASP A 100 11.46 33.40 15.51
C ASP A 100 10.55 32.79 16.59
N TYR A 101 9.32 33.29 16.68
CA TYR A 101 8.39 32.89 17.72
C TYR A 101 7.97 31.45 17.57
N ILE A 102 8.12 30.63 18.60
CA ILE A 102 7.63 29.25 18.62
C ILE A 102 6.19 29.27 19.12
N PHE A 103 5.26 29.08 18.20
CA PHE A 103 3.85 28.87 18.52
C PHE A 103 3.66 27.48 19.09
N ASN A 104 3.02 27.38 20.24
CA ASN A 104 2.69 26.12 20.91
C ASN A 104 1.18 26.05 21.16
N TYR A 105 0.60 24.88 20.87
CA TYR A 105 -0.77 24.59 21.24
C TYR A 105 -0.82 23.26 21.98
N THR A 106 -1.39 23.25 23.19
CA THR A 106 -1.58 22.03 23.97
C THR A 106 -2.87 21.35 23.56
N ILE A 107 -2.77 20.14 23.04
CA ILE A 107 -3.91 19.31 22.63
C ILE A 107 -4.80 19.04 23.83
N GLN A 108 -6.10 19.19 23.63
CA GLN A 108 -7.14 18.85 24.61
C GLN A 108 -7.78 17.50 24.23
N LYS A 109 -8.20 16.72 25.22
CA LYS A 109 -8.88 15.44 25.00
C LYS A 109 -10.16 15.56 24.14
N THR A 110 -10.75 16.74 24.11
CA THR A 110 -11.94 17.06 23.31
C THR A 110 -11.63 17.53 21.89
N ASP A 111 -10.36 17.71 21.55
CA ASP A 111 -9.98 18.14 20.19
C ASP A 111 -10.25 17.01 19.20
N PRO A 112 -10.77 17.31 17.99
CA PRO A 112 -10.98 16.32 16.94
C PRO A 112 -9.67 15.63 16.52
N GLN A 113 -9.78 14.44 15.90
CA GLN A 113 -8.61 13.73 15.37
C GLN A 113 -7.85 14.53 14.30
N ASN A 114 -8.58 15.32 13.52
CA ASN A 114 -8.01 16.24 12.55
C ASN A 114 -8.73 17.58 12.68
N PHE A 115 -7.98 18.64 12.85
CA PHE A 115 -8.51 20.00 12.95
C PHE A 115 -7.49 21.01 12.46
N ARG A 116 -7.89 22.27 12.40
CA ARG A 116 -7.01 23.38 12.03
C ARG A 116 -6.87 24.35 13.18
N LEU A 117 -5.64 24.80 13.38
CA LEU A 117 -5.34 26.02 14.14
C LEU A 117 -5.21 27.15 13.12
N VAL A 118 -5.95 28.20 13.34
CA VAL A 118 -5.96 29.37 12.46
C VAL A 118 -5.45 30.55 13.25
N LEU A 119 -4.42 31.21 12.71
CA LEU A 119 -3.78 32.38 13.30
C LEU A 119 -3.97 33.59 12.41
N ALA A 120 -4.14 34.75 13.00
CA ALA A 120 -4.13 36.03 12.30
C ALA A 120 -3.44 37.09 13.17
N ALA A 121 -2.62 37.93 12.54
CA ALA A 121 -2.06 39.09 13.22
C ALA A 121 -3.05 40.26 13.18
N PHE A 122 -3.24 40.93 14.31
CA PHE A 122 -3.94 42.19 14.41
C PHE A 122 -2.89 43.28 14.58
N TYR A 123 -2.96 44.31 13.74
CA TYR A 123 -1.98 45.37 13.68
C TYR A 123 -2.36 46.59 14.52
N LYS A 124 -1.38 47.38 14.91
CA LYS A 124 -1.56 48.64 15.64
C LYS A 124 -2.37 49.70 14.88
N ASP A 125 -2.44 49.57 13.55
CA ASP A 125 -3.25 50.45 12.68
C ASP A 125 -4.73 50.03 12.58
N GLY A 126 -5.11 48.94 13.24
CA GLY A 126 -6.46 48.40 13.25
C GLY A 126 -6.78 47.39 12.14
N ASN A 127 -5.83 47.08 11.28
CA ASN A 127 -5.97 46.07 10.25
C ASN A 127 -5.70 44.64 10.76
N MET A 128 -6.08 43.63 10.00
CA MET A 128 -5.82 42.21 10.29
C MET A 128 -5.17 41.54 9.08
N SER A 129 -4.21 40.68 9.35
CA SER A 129 -3.57 39.87 8.31
C SER A 129 -4.54 38.87 7.66
N LYS A 130 -4.12 38.28 6.55
CA LYS A 130 -4.71 37.01 6.09
C LYS A 130 -4.51 35.94 7.17
N GLU A 131 -5.40 34.96 7.18
CA GLU A 131 -5.33 33.84 8.12
C GLU A 131 -4.29 32.81 7.67
N LEU A 132 -3.44 32.40 8.61
CA LEU A 132 -2.56 31.25 8.48
C LEU A 132 -3.28 30.02 9.04
N SER A 133 -3.45 28.98 8.23
CA SER A 133 -4.06 27.71 8.65
C SER A 133 -3.01 26.63 8.85
N LEU A 134 -2.94 26.06 10.05
CA LEU A 134 -2.06 24.97 10.43
C LEU A 134 -2.92 23.70 10.61
N ASN A 135 -2.71 22.68 9.79
CA ASN A 135 -3.40 21.40 9.95
C ASN A 135 -2.77 20.62 11.10
N VAL A 136 -3.60 20.04 11.96
CA VAL A 136 -3.16 19.21 13.10
C VAL A 136 -3.67 17.79 12.91
N ASP A 137 -2.76 16.81 12.93
CA ASP A 137 -3.07 15.39 13.03
C ASP A 137 -3.01 14.96 14.51
N ASN A 138 -4.17 14.91 15.14
CA ASN A 138 -4.35 14.58 16.56
C ASN A 138 -4.85 13.13 16.77
N ARG A 139 -4.35 12.21 15.95
CA ARG A 139 -4.64 10.78 16.14
C ARG A 139 -3.72 10.19 17.21
N TRP A 140 -4.29 9.35 18.06
CA TRP A 140 -3.60 8.63 19.13
C TRP A 140 -3.72 7.12 18.91
N GLY A 141 -2.92 6.34 19.61
CA GLY A 141 -2.79 4.91 19.38
C GLY A 141 -1.90 4.60 18.19
N PHE A 142 -2.06 3.39 17.67
CA PHE A 142 -1.33 2.94 16.48
C PHE A 142 -2.14 3.24 15.21
N PHE A 143 -1.52 3.87 14.22
CA PHE A 143 -2.16 4.19 12.93
C PHE A 143 -1.12 4.33 11.81
N ILE A 144 -1.60 4.47 10.58
CA ILE A 144 -0.77 4.72 9.38
C ILE A 144 -1.03 6.11 8.81
N ARG A 145 -0.01 6.64 8.13
CA ARG A 145 -0.09 7.93 7.42
C ARG A 145 0.86 7.96 6.22
N ASN A 146 0.74 9.01 5.41
CA ASN A 146 1.66 9.29 4.30
C ASN A 146 1.84 8.10 3.36
N VAL A 147 0.74 7.44 2.98
CA VAL A 147 0.80 6.33 2.02
C VAL A 147 1.05 6.90 0.63
N THR A 148 2.15 6.47 0.01
CA THR A 148 2.56 6.98 -1.30
C THR A 148 3.10 5.86 -2.18
N ARG A 149 2.93 6.01 -3.50
CA ARG A 149 3.62 5.20 -4.50
C ARG A 149 4.98 5.85 -4.79
N ILE A 150 6.07 5.14 -4.49
CA ILE A 150 7.42 5.68 -4.59
C ILE A 150 8.17 5.24 -5.83
N ALA A 151 7.86 4.10 -6.43
CA ALA A 151 8.54 3.65 -7.65
C ALA A 151 7.72 2.67 -8.49
N ARG A 152 8.05 2.59 -9.77
CA ARG A 152 7.71 1.46 -10.65
C ARG A 152 8.75 0.35 -10.45
N VAL A 153 8.32 -0.87 -10.17
CA VAL A 153 9.21 -2.02 -9.97
C VAL A 153 9.44 -2.78 -11.28
N THR A 154 8.40 -2.98 -12.08
CA THR A 154 8.47 -3.76 -13.33
C THR A 154 7.97 -2.99 -14.54
N GLY A 155 8.27 -3.50 -15.73
CA GLY A 155 7.85 -2.95 -17.01
C GLY A 155 8.86 -2.01 -17.64
N SER A 156 8.41 -1.27 -18.64
CA SER A 156 9.18 -0.26 -19.34
C SER A 156 9.21 1.05 -18.55
N ILE A 157 10.27 1.84 -18.76
CA ILE A 157 10.27 3.25 -18.35
C ILE A 157 9.20 3.98 -19.17
N ILE A 158 8.33 4.71 -18.48
CA ILE A 158 7.24 5.48 -19.11
C ILE A 158 7.54 6.97 -18.95
N ASN A 159 7.65 7.68 -20.07
CA ASN A 159 7.87 9.11 -20.06
C ASN A 159 6.68 9.84 -19.41
N GLY A 160 6.97 10.73 -18.48
CA GLY A 160 5.97 11.52 -17.77
C GLY A 160 5.49 10.91 -16.45
N GLU A 161 5.95 9.72 -16.06
CA GLU A 161 5.81 9.27 -14.68
C GLU A 161 6.68 10.12 -13.75
N ASN A 162 6.12 10.52 -12.61
CA ASN A 162 6.75 11.39 -11.63
C ASN A 162 7.44 10.62 -10.48
N PHE A 163 7.73 9.35 -10.69
CA PHE A 163 8.41 8.47 -9.75
C PHE A 163 9.46 7.62 -10.49
N PRO A 164 10.51 7.14 -9.79
CA PRO A 164 11.59 6.36 -10.42
C PRO A 164 11.12 5.01 -10.95
N SER A 165 11.86 4.49 -11.93
CA SER A 165 11.73 3.16 -12.54
C SER A 165 13.13 2.54 -12.70
N PRO A 166 13.73 2.00 -11.61
CA PRO A 166 15.15 1.62 -11.63
C PRO A 166 15.46 0.41 -12.50
N ASN A 167 14.49 -0.47 -12.76
CA ASN A 167 14.79 -1.79 -13.33
C ASN A 167 14.67 -1.87 -14.85
N ASN A 168 13.70 -1.18 -15.47
CA ASN A 168 13.39 -1.32 -16.90
C ASN A 168 13.37 -2.79 -17.37
N THR A 169 12.56 -3.60 -16.70
CA THR A 169 12.56 -5.06 -16.86
C THR A 169 12.15 -5.53 -18.24
N ALA A 170 11.38 -4.73 -18.98
CA ALA A 170 10.99 -5.04 -20.35
C ALA A 170 12.23 -5.16 -21.26
N THR A 171 13.15 -4.22 -21.17
CA THR A 171 14.35 -4.20 -21.98
C THR A 171 15.43 -5.16 -21.48
N LYS A 172 15.66 -5.18 -20.16
CA LYS A 172 16.77 -5.97 -19.60
C LYS A 172 16.50 -7.47 -19.58
N TRP A 173 15.26 -7.89 -19.27
CA TRP A 173 14.96 -9.30 -19.00
C TRP A 173 13.71 -9.82 -19.72
N ASN A 174 13.20 -9.09 -20.71
CA ASN A 174 11.99 -9.45 -21.44
C ASN A 174 10.76 -9.63 -20.51
N VAL A 175 10.61 -8.73 -19.55
CA VAL A 175 9.46 -8.66 -18.61
C VAL A 175 8.77 -7.32 -18.81
N GLY A 176 7.81 -7.28 -19.73
CA GLY A 176 7.05 -6.07 -20.08
C GLY A 176 5.81 -5.88 -19.23
N GLY A 177 5.14 -6.97 -18.89
CA GLY A 177 3.97 -7.00 -18.01
C GLY A 177 4.03 -8.17 -17.04
N THR A 178 3.75 -7.91 -15.76
CA THR A 178 3.72 -8.91 -14.70
C THR A 178 3.02 -8.36 -13.46
N ASP A 179 2.77 -9.20 -12.47
CA ASP A 179 2.10 -8.82 -11.23
C ASP A 179 2.73 -9.45 -9.97
N LEU A 180 2.12 -9.22 -8.84
CA LEU A 180 2.45 -9.66 -7.49
C LEU A 180 3.69 -8.97 -6.92
N GLY A 181 4.87 -9.55 -6.95
CA GLY A 181 6.07 -9.03 -6.30
C GLY A 181 6.22 -9.57 -4.88
N ILE A 182 6.09 -10.89 -4.74
CA ILE A 182 6.25 -11.63 -3.48
C ILE A 182 7.71 -11.61 -3.08
N ILE A 183 8.01 -10.95 -1.97
CA ILE A 183 9.39 -10.71 -1.55
C ILE A 183 9.70 -11.42 -0.23
N TRP A 184 10.89 -12.01 -0.14
CA TRP A 184 11.42 -12.60 1.08
C TRP A 184 12.93 -12.36 1.21
N GLU A 185 13.42 -12.37 2.44
CA GLU A 185 14.86 -12.30 2.71
C GLU A 185 15.47 -13.70 2.59
N MET A 186 16.40 -13.85 1.65
CA MET A 186 17.15 -15.09 1.42
C MET A 186 18.36 -15.18 2.34
N GLN A 187 19.05 -14.08 2.52
CA GLN A 187 20.19 -13.87 3.42
C GLN A 187 20.13 -12.40 3.87
N PRO A 188 20.80 -12.04 4.97
CA PRO A 188 20.80 -10.64 5.43
C PRO A 188 21.11 -9.66 4.29
N GLY A 189 20.15 -8.77 3.97
CA GLY A 189 20.26 -7.76 2.92
C GLY A 189 20.18 -8.31 1.49
N LYS A 190 19.78 -9.57 1.29
CA LYS A 190 19.57 -10.19 -0.02
C LYS A 190 18.16 -10.76 -0.14
N TYR A 191 17.45 -10.36 -1.16
CA TYR A 191 16.02 -10.63 -1.33
C TYR A 191 15.77 -11.39 -2.64
N GLY A 192 14.84 -12.34 -2.59
CA GLY A 192 14.18 -12.92 -3.75
C GLY A 192 12.81 -12.27 -3.95
N ILE A 193 12.38 -12.13 -5.21
CA ILE A 193 11.11 -11.51 -5.55
C ILE A 193 10.45 -12.34 -6.65
N PHE A 194 9.39 -13.08 -6.30
CA PHE A 194 8.58 -13.79 -7.27
C PHE A 194 7.48 -12.90 -7.87
N PHE A 195 7.27 -13.04 -9.16
CA PHE A 195 6.18 -12.44 -9.90
C PHE A 195 5.26 -13.54 -10.43
N GLY A 196 4.00 -13.20 -10.70
CA GLY A 196 3.01 -14.08 -11.29
C GLY A 196 3.12 -14.18 -12.81
N ASP A 197 2.01 -14.38 -13.49
CA ASP A 197 1.97 -14.46 -14.96
C ASP A 197 2.72 -13.29 -15.59
N THR A 198 3.68 -13.60 -16.44
CA THR A 198 4.66 -12.64 -16.97
C THR A 198 4.68 -12.70 -18.49
N PHE A 199 4.69 -11.53 -19.12
CA PHE A 199 4.69 -11.35 -20.57
C PHE A 199 5.94 -10.58 -21.02
N GLY A 200 6.32 -10.74 -22.27
CA GLY A 200 7.55 -10.23 -22.83
C GLY A 200 7.56 -8.71 -23.10
N TYR A 201 8.62 -8.25 -23.78
CA TYR A 201 8.80 -6.84 -24.13
C TYR A 201 7.72 -6.30 -25.08
N ASP A 202 6.98 -7.17 -25.76
CA ASP A 202 5.84 -6.85 -26.63
C ASP A 202 4.55 -6.57 -25.87
N PHE A 203 4.52 -6.76 -24.55
CA PHE A 203 3.41 -6.36 -23.69
C PHE A 203 3.10 -4.87 -23.86
N LYS A 204 1.82 -4.55 -24.01
CA LYS A 204 1.30 -3.18 -24.09
C LYS A 204 0.09 -3.03 -23.15
N PRO A 205 0.09 -2.09 -22.21
CA PRO A 205 -1.10 -1.75 -21.46
C PRO A 205 -2.25 -1.42 -22.42
N ASN A 206 -3.42 -2.03 -22.20
CA ASN A 206 -4.60 -1.82 -23.05
C ASN A 206 -5.82 -1.43 -22.20
N PRO A 207 -6.20 -0.15 -22.15
CA PRO A 207 -7.35 0.29 -21.35
C PRO A 207 -8.70 -0.35 -21.78
N ALA A 208 -8.83 -0.74 -23.05
CA ALA A 208 -10.05 -1.40 -23.54
C ALA A 208 -10.11 -2.90 -23.17
N ASN A 209 -8.96 -3.52 -22.92
CA ASN A 209 -8.85 -4.91 -22.49
C ASN A 209 -7.68 -5.02 -21.50
N PRO A 210 -7.86 -4.57 -20.25
CA PRO A 210 -6.78 -4.51 -19.26
C PRO A 210 -6.33 -5.89 -18.81
N GLY A 211 -5.12 -5.98 -18.29
CA GLY A 211 -4.51 -7.19 -17.75
C GLY A 211 -3.52 -7.86 -18.69
N PRO A 212 -3.27 -9.16 -18.51
CA PRO A 212 -2.27 -9.93 -19.25
C PRO A 212 -2.51 -9.92 -20.76
N ASN A 213 -1.47 -9.63 -21.52
CA ASN A 213 -1.47 -9.73 -22.98
C ASN A 213 -0.02 -9.84 -23.50
N GLY A 214 0.15 -10.08 -24.81
CA GLY A 214 1.45 -10.22 -25.45
C GLY A 214 1.98 -11.65 -25.47
N GLY A 215 3.19 -11.79 -25.96
CA GLY A 215 3.87 -13.07 -26.08
C GLY A 215 4.85 -13.40 -24.96
N SER A 216 5.58 -14.47 -25.12
CA SER A 216 6.59 -14.96 -24.15
C SER A 216 6.01 -15.16 -22.74
N TRP A 217 4.84 -15.76 -22.67
CA TRP A 217 4.15 -16.01 -21.41
C TRP A 217 4.87 -17.06 -20.55
N ARG A 218 5.19 -16.65 -19.31
CA ARG A 218 5.71 -17.47 -18.21
C ARG A 218 4.76 -17.36 -17.04
N SER A 219 4.45 -18.48 -16.37
CA SER A 219 3.55 -18.50 -15.21
C SER A 219 4.08 -17.73 -14.03
N ASN A 220 5.39 -17.53 -13.98
CA ASN A 220 6.09 -16.83 -12.92
C ASN A 220 7.54 -16.59 -13.32
N VAL A 221 8.17 -15.57 -12.73
CA VAL A 221 9.60 -15.29 -12.86
C VAL A 221 10.17 -14.86 -11.52
N LEU A 222 11.48 -14.90 -11.37
CA LEU A 222 12.18 -14.60 -10.12
C LEU A 222 13.29 -13.55 -10.35
N ALA A 223 13.22 -12.47 -9.56
CA ALA A 223 14.26 -11.46 -9.47
C ALA A 223 15.01 -11.55 -8.14
N PHE A 224 16.23 -10.99 -8.11
CA PHE A 224 17.02 -10.79 -6.92
C PHE A 224 17.28 -9.32 -6.67
N SER A 225 17.33 -8.92 -5.41
CA SER A 225 17.68 -7.57 -4.99
C SER A 225 18.66 -7.61 -3.82
N GLU A 226 19.57 -6.66 -3.78
CA GLU A 226 20.44 -6.36 -2.65
C GLU A 226 20.21 -4.91 -2.18
N ASP A 227 19.04 -4.36 -2.55
CA ASP A 227 18.65 -3.00 -2.23
C ASP A 227 18.18 -2.91 -0.77
N ASN A 228 18.86 -2.10 0.00
CA ASN A 228 18.56 -1.86 1.41
C ASN A 228 18.18 -0.39 1.68
N ASP A 229 18.01 0.41 0.62
CA ASP A 229 17.48 1.77 0.67
C ASP A 229 16.36 1.91 -0.36
N LEU A 230 15.12 1.86 0.09
CA LEU A 230 13.94 1.85 -0.78
C LEU A 230 13.36 3.25 -1.05
N GLU A 231 14.01 4.31 -0.58
CA GLU A 231 13.50 5.69 -0.76
C GLU A 231 13.54 6.15 -2.24
N ASP A 232 14.43 5.57 -3.04
CA ASP A 232 14.55 5.84 -4.48
C ASP A 232 13.99 4.70 -5.36
N GLY A 233 13.37 3.69 -4.75
CA GLY A 233 12.75 2.55 -5.41
C GLY A 233 13.29 1.21 -4.94
N LEU A 234 12.92 0.14 -5.65
CA LEU A 234 13.39 -1.23 -5.43
C LEU A 234 14.17 -1.67 -6.66
N SER A 235 15.49 -1.70 -6.56
CA SER A 235 16.39 -2.08 -7.66
C SER A 235 16.69 -3.59 -7.64
N PHE A 236 16.79 -4.19 -8.84
CA PHE A 236 17.17 -5.59 -9.00
C PHE A 236 18.66 -5.71 -9.32
N SER A 237 19.33 -6.63 -8.63
CA SER A 237 20.69 -7.02 -8.99
C SER A 237 20.69 -7.93 -10.20
N ASN A 238 19.73 -8.84 -10.33
CA ASN A 238 19.57 -9.75 -11.46
C ASN A 238 18.18 -10.42 -11.45
N MET A 239 17.91 -11.22 -12.51
CA MET A 239 16.81 -12.19 -12.58
C MET A 239 17.34 -13.57 -12.93
N VAL A 240 16.59 -14.64 -12.62
CA VAL A 240 16.89 -15.97 -13.11
C VAL A 240 16.54 -16.04 -14.59
N THR A 241 17.53 -16.27 -15.45
CA THR A 241 17.38 -16.14 -16.91
C THR A 241 17.63 -17.45 -17.66
N ASP A 242 17.18 -17.49 -18.91
CA ASP A 242 17.60 -18.45 -19.93
C ASP A 242 18.93 -18.03 -20.60
N ASP A 243 19.36 -18.79 -21.59
CA ASP A 243 20.61 -18.57 -22.38
C ASP A 243 20.57 -17.25 -23.19
N LYS A 244 19.40 -16.66 -23.39
CA LYS A 244 19.23 -15.36 -24.10
C LYS A 244 19.28 -14.18 -23.14
N GLY A 245 19.39 -14.44 -21.83
CA GLY A 245 19.30 -13.41 -20.79
C GLY A 245 17.88 -12.98 -20.48
N TYR A 246 16.85 -13.70 -20.91
CA TYR A 246 15.46 -13.45 -20.62
C TYR A 246 15.03 -14.16 -19.34
N ALA A 247 14.24 -13.49 -18.51
CA ALA A 247 13.68 -14.11 -17.30
C ALA A 247 12.91 -15.38 -17.66
N ARG A 248 13.26 -16.50 -17.02
CA ARG A 248 12.66 -17.80 -17.29
C ARG A 248 11.64 -18.21 -16.25
N GLU A 249 10.72 -19.08 -16.66
CA GLU A 249 9.75 -19.71 -15.75
C GLU A 249 10.48 -20.57 -14.69
N ILE A 250 10.04 -20.47 -13.45
CA ILE A 250 10.58 -21.22 -12.30
C ILE A 250 9.67 -22.38 -11.93
N ILE A 251 8.40 -22.09 -11.63
CA ILE A 251 7.39 -23.09 -11.28
C ILE A 251 6.61 -23.38 -12.55
N TYR A 252 6.63 -24.63 -12.98
CA TYR A 252 5.98 -25.02 -14.22
C TYR A 252 4.46 -24.78 -14.20
N GLY A 253 3.94 -24.20 -15.28
CA GLY A 253 2.52 -24.11 -15.60
C GLY A 253 2.25 -24.60 -17.02
N GLY A 254 1.24 -25.45 -17.20
CA GLY A 254 0.99 -26.18 -18.45
C GLY A 254 0.45 -25.33 -19.61
N LYS A 255 -0.01 -24.10 -19.37
CA LYS A 255 -0.59 -23.19 -20.37
C LYS A 255 -1.89 -23.70 -21.02
N ASP A 256 -2.56 -24.66 -20.38
CA ASP A 256 -3.86 -25.17 -20.84
C ASP A 256 -5.01 -24.28 -20.36
N SER A 257 -5.42 -23.34 -21.18
CA SER A 257 -6.51 -22.40 -20.92
C SER A 257 -7.91 -22.97 -21.21
N SER A 258 -8.05 -24.27 -21.44
CA SER A 258 -9.36 -24.94 -21.67
C SER A 258 -10.29 -24.87 -20.44
N GLY A 259 -9.73 -24.62 -19.24
CA GLY A 259 -10.45 -24.67 -17.97
C GLY A 259 -10.56 -26.08 -17.36
N ASN A 260 -9.94 -27.08 -18.00
CA ASN A 260 -9.96 -28.48 -17.56
C ASN A 260 -8.57 -29.04 -17.20
N GLY A 261 -7.51 -28.30 -17.52
CA GLY A 261 -6.13 -28.73 -17.33
C GLY A 261 -5.33 -27.87 -16.38
N ASP A 262 -4.06 -27.77 -16.67
CA ASP A 262 -3.07 -26.95 -15.96
C ASP A 262 -2.91 -25.62 -16.72
N TRP A 263 -3.55 -24.56 -16.22
CA TRP A 263 -3.50 -23.25 -16.88
C TRP A 263 -2.21 -22.53 -16.57
N THR A 264 -1.94 -22.31 -15.29
CA THR A 264 -0.76 -21.58 -14.82
C THR A 264 -0.45 -21.93 -13.37
N SER A 265 0.77 -21.65 -12.93
CA SER A 265 1.20 -21.81 -11.53
C SER A 265 1.61 -20.46 -10.94
N ILE A 266 0.86 -20.00 -9.96
CA ILE A 266 0.99 -18.67 -9.37
C ILE A 266 1.61 -18.76 -7.98
N PRO A 267 2.77 -18.13 -7.73
CA PRO A 267 3.35 -18.05 -6.40
C PRO A 267 2.47 -17.18 -5.47
N THR A 268 2.44 -17.51 -4.18
CA THR A 268 1.67 -16.78 -3.17
C THR A 268 2.52 -16.29 -2.00
N ALA A 269 3.54 -17.05 -1.61
CA ALA A 269 4.46 -16.70 -0.55
C ALA A 269 5.80 -17.37 -0.77
N ALA A 270 6.87 -16.79 -0.21
CA ALA A 270 8.18 -17.43 -0.16
C ALA A 270 8.84 -17.19 1.19
N ILE A 271 9.75 -18.09 1.58
CA ILE A 271 10.44 -18.05 2.87
C ILE A 271 11.77 -18.79 2.78
N ARG A 272 12.78 -18.34 3.52
CA ARG A 272 13.98 -19.12 3.80
C ARG A 272 13.84 -19.80 5.15
N ALA A 273 13.89 -21.12 5.15
CA ALA A 273 13.82 -21.94 6.34
C ALA A 273 14.93 -22.99 6.30
N ASN A 274 15.64 -23.18 7.43
CA ASN A 274 16.72 -24.14 7.55
C ASN A 274 17.75 -24.09 6.38
N GLY A 275 18.09 -22.87 5.91
CA GLY A 275 19.08 -22.65 4.86
C GLY A 275 18.59 -22.92 3.43
N ILE A 276 17.32 -23.26 3.24
CA ILE A 276 16.68 -23.55 1.95
C ILE A 276 15.60 -22.53 1.69
N ASP A 277 15.48 -22.10 0.43
CA ASP A 277 14.41 -21.20 -0.01
C ASP A 277 13.21 -22.00 -0.49
N TYR A 278 12.02 -21.60 -0.07
CA TYR A 278 10.77 -22.25 -0.41
C TYR A 278 9.78 -21.24 -1.00
N VAL A 279 8.99 -21.66 -1.99
CA VAL A 279 7.89 -20.89 -2.54
C VAL A 279 6.60 -21.70 -2.55
N HIS A 280 5.57 -21.16 -1.96
CA HIS A 280 4.21 -21.69 -2.01
C HIS A 280 3.52 -21.16 -3.27
N TYR A 281 2.75 -22.01 -3.95
CA TYR A 281 2.04 -21.67 -5.17
C TYR A 281 0.73 -22.42 -5.26
N PHE A 282 -0.21 -21.89 -6.03
CA PHE A 282 -1.34 -22.67 -6.49
C PHE A 282 -1.25 -22.95 -7.99
N ASN A 283 -1.77 -24.11 -8.39
CA ASN A 283 -1.90 -24.48 -9.79
C ASN A 283 -3.34 -24.23 -10.26
N MET A 284 -3.50 -23.25 -11.14
CA MET A 284 -4.81 -22.79 -11.62
C MET A 284 -5.33 -23.72 -12.72
N ARG A 285 -6.59 -24.11 -12.59
CA ARG A 285 -7.33 -24.84 -13.64
C ARG A 285 -8.27 -23.92 -14.42
N ASN A 286 -8.97 -23.02 -13.72
CA ASN A 286 -9.93 -22.12 -14.34
C ASN A 286 -10.06 -20.83 -13.54
N TRP A 287 -9.79 -19.71 -14.18
CA TRP A 287 -9.92 -18.39 -13.55
C TRP A 287 -11.38 -18.01 -13.24
N THR A 288 -12.35 -18.55 -13.98
CA THR A 288 -13.75 -18.39 -13.62
C THR A 288 -14.02 -19.14 -12.31
N GLY A 289 -14.31 -18.40 -11.25
CA GLY A 289 -14.53 -18.95 -9.92
C GLY A 289 -13.25 -19.38 -9.17
N TRP A 290 -12.07 -19.04 -9.68
CA TRP A 290 -10.78 -19.35 -9.03
C TRP A 290 -10.59 -20.85 -8.71
N VAL A 291 -10.88 -21.70 -9.67
CA VAL A 291 -10.78 -23.15 -9.50
C VAL A 291 -9.34 -23.61 -9.69
N THR A 292 -8.74 -24.14 -8.65
CA THR A 292 -7.38 -24.68 -8.67
C THR A 292 -7.38 -26.21 -8.78
N ASN A 293 -6.30 -26.77 -9.28
CA ASN A 293 -6.04 -28.20 -9.22
C ASN A 293 -5.54 -28.62 -7.83
N TYR A 294 -4.59 -27.84 -7.29
CA TYR A 294 -3.97 -28.01 -5.97
C TYR A 294 -3.10 -26.79 -5.66
N SER A 295 -2.57 -26.74 -4.45
CA SER A 295 -1.46 -25.89 -4.06
C SER A 295 -0.28 -26.72 -3.56
N GLY A 296 0.92 -26.21 -3.67
CA GLY A 296 2.14 -26.94 -3.30
C GLY A 296 3.32 -26.02 -3.01
N ILE A 297 4.49 -26.62 -2.86
CA ILE A 297 5.73 -25.93 -2.53
C ILE A 297 6.84 -26.37 -3.48
N TYR A 298 7.62 -25.41 -3.99
CA TYR A 298 8.93 -25.64 -4.60
C TYR A 298 10.03 -25.21 -3.63
N LYS A 299 11.22 -25.79 -3.76
CA LYS A 299 12.41 -25.45 -2.96
C LYS A 299 13.64 -25.23 -3.80
N SER A 300 14.54 -24.42 -3.29
CA SER A 300 15.88 -24.17 -3.84
C SER A 300 16.94 -24.27 -2.75
N ALA A 301 17.95 -25.07 -3.00
CA ALA A 301 19.10 -25.24 -2.09
C ALA A 301 20.34 -24.42 -2.55
N ASP A 302 20.25 -23.70 -3.64
CA ASP A 302 21.33 -22.97 -4.30
C ASP A 302 21.05 -21.45 -4.46
N ASN A 303 20.37 -20.89 -3.44
CA ASN A 303 20.01 -19.46 -3.39
C ASN A 303 19.16 -19.01 -4.59
N GLY A 304 18.15 -19.79 -4.93
CA GLY A 304 17.14 -19.42 -5.92
C GLY A 304 17.52 -19.69 -7.38
N LEU A 305 18.67 -20.27 -7.66
CA LEU A 305 19.11 -20.52 -9.05
C LEU A 305 18.38 -21.70 -9.68
N THR A 306 18.19 -22.79 -8.93
CA THR A 306 17.41 -23.96 -9.37
C THR A 306 16.33 -24.33 -8.35
N TRP A 307 15.23 -24.84 -8.83
CA TRP A 307 14.05 -25.14 -8.03
C TRP A 307 13.49 -26.54 -8.34
N ALA A 308 13.04 -27.21 -7.30
CA ALA A 308 12.41 -28.53 -7.41
C ALA A 308 11.13 -28.59 -6.59
N LYS A 309 10.12 -29.32 -7.09
CA LYS A 309 8.86 -29.54 -6.39
C LYS A 309 9.06 -30.40 -5.13
N CYS A 310 8.52 -29.96 -4.00
CA CYS A 310 8.36 -30.79 -2.80
C CYS A 310 7.20 -31.76 -3.01
N LYS A 311 7.50 -33.00 -3.42
CA LYS A 311 6.50 -33.95 -3.91
C LYS A 311 5.48 -34.37 -2.85
N ASP A 312 5.87 -34.36 -1.58
CA ASP A 312 5.04 -34.84 -0.47
C ASP A 312 4.19 -33.69 0.17
N ILE A 313 4.34 -32.46 -0.32
CA ILE A 313 3.57 -31.31 0.16
C ILE A 313 2.55 -30.88 -0.90
N THR A 314 1.30 -31.18 -0.59
CA THR A 314 0.17 -30.79 -1.43
C THR A 314 -1.01 -30.35 -0.55
N PHE A 315 -1.68 -29.29 -0.96
CA PHE A 315 -2.92 -28.79 -0.38
C PHE A 315 -4.03 -28.99 -1.41
N SER A 316 -5.19 -29.45 -0.96
CA SER A 316 -6.34 -29.62 -1.87
C SER A 316 -6.84 -28.27 -2.39
N SER A 317 -7.59 -28.27 -3.48
CA SER A 317 -8.24 -27.09 -4.05
C SER A 317 -9.24 -26.40 -3.09
N TYR A 318 -9.62 -27.06 -2.01
CA TYR A 318 -10.52 -26.53 -0.97
C TYR A 318 -9.80 -26.14 0.33
N SER A 319 -8.48 -26.33 0.39
CA SER A 319 -7.69 -26.01 1.58
C SER A 319 -7.72 -24.51 1.85
N PHE A 320 -7.85 -24.13 3.15
CA PHE A 320 -7.64 -22.76 3.61
C PHE A 320 -6.17 -22.36 3.61
N PHE A 321 -5.29 -23.23 3.17
CA PHE A 321 -3.87 -22.95 2.96
C PHE A 321 -3.50 -23.11 1.48
N GLY A 322 -4.46 -22.90 0.59
CA GLY A 322 -4.25 -22.85 -0.85
C GLY A 322 -3.50 -21.60 -1.32
N GLN A 323 -3.75 -20.48 -0.67
CA GLN A 323 -3.10 -19.19 -0.89
C GLN A 323 -2.65 -18.66 0.47
N VAL A 324 -1.36 -18.36 0.65
CA VAL A 324 -0.78 -18.10 1.97
C VAL A 324 0.19 -16.92 1.97
N GLY A 325 0.46 -16.39 3.16
CA GLY A 325 1.64 -15.61 3.51
C GLY A 325 2.50 -16.41 4.51
N TYR A 326 3.80 -16.14 4.53
CA TYR A 326 4.76 -16.73 5.47
C TYR A 326 5.50 -15.65 6.24
N PHE A 327 5.78 -15.93 7.52
CA PHE A 327 6.74 -15.17 8.29
C PHE A 327 7.43 -16.07 9.32
N LYS A 328 8.76 -15.92 9.47
CA LYS A 328 9.55 -16.70 10.41
C LYS A 328 9.86 -15.90 11.67
N LYS A 329 9.54 -16.49 12.83
CA LYS A 329 9.86 -15.91 14.13
C LYS A 329 10.08 -17.04 15.16
N ASP A 330 11.11 -16.88 15.98
CA ASP A 330 11.42 -17.78 17.11
C ASP A 330 11.49 -19.28 16.73
N GLY A 331 12.08 -19.58 15.56
CA GLY A 331 12.26 -20.95 15.04
C GLY A 331 11.03 -21.55 14.38
N TYR A 332 9.91 -20.85 14.38
CA TYR A 332 8.69 -21.24 13.67
C TYR A 332 8.51 -20.44 12.37
N VAL A 333 7.98 -21.10 11.36
CA VAL A 333 7.34 -20.44 10.23
C VAL A 333 5.85 -20.39 10.51
N TYR A 334 5.30 -19.19 10.61
CA TYR A 334 3.87 -18.94 10.67
C TYR A 334 3.32 -18.84 9.26
N MET A 335 2.13 -19.39 9.07
CA MET A 335 1.42 -19.45 7.79
C MET A 335 -0.01 -18.96 8.00
N ILE A 336 -0.33 -17.76 7.50
CA ILE A 336 -1.70 -17.28 7.40
C ILE A 336 -2.19 -17.63 6.00
N GLY A 337 -3.34 -18.30 5.89
CA GLY A 337 -3.84 -18.81 4.63
C GLY A 337 -5.33 -18.62 4.42
N THR A 338 -5.72 -18.65 3.15
CA THR A 338 -7.10 -18.59 2.67
C THR A 338 -7.32 -19.69 1.63
N GLN A 339 -8.57 -19.98 1.32
CA GLN A 339 -8.86 -20.66 0.06
C GLN A 339 -8.37 -19.77 -1.09
N THR A 340 -7.93 -20.40 -2.16
CA THR A 340 -7.45 -19.66 -3.33
C THR A 340 -8.54 -18.73 -3.86
N GLY A 341 -8.18 -17.45 -4.03
CA GLY A 341 -9.12 -16.42 -4.48
C GLY A 341 -9.19 -15.25 -3.50
N ARG A 342 -10.36 -14.59 -3.45
CA ARG A 342 -10.53 -13.31 -2.74
C ARG A 342 -11.78 -13.26 -1.86
N ASP A 343 -12.40 -14.42 -1.58
CA ASP A 343 -13.73 -14.49 -0.94
C ASP A 343 -13.75 -15.28 0.37
N SER A 344 -12.59 -15.69 0.90
CA SER A 344 -12.55 -16.50 2.11
C SER A 344 -11.89 -15.81 3.29
N ASN A 345 -12.30 -16.22 4.49
CA ASN A 345 -11.66 -15.87 5.75
C ASN A 345 -10.22 -16.40 5.82
N ALA A 346 -9.39 -15.77 6.64
CA ALA A 346 -8.04 -16.26 6.90
C ALA A 346 -7.99 -17.19 8.12
N LYS A 347 -7.13 -18.19 8.06
CA LYS A 347 -6.79 -19.13 9.12
C LYS A 347 -5.29 -19.14 9.38
N LEU A 348 -4.87 -19.67 10.54
CA LEU A 348 -3.48 -19.66 10.98
C LEU A 348 -2.96 -21.08 11.21
N ALA A 349 -1.78 -21.34 10.70
CA ALA A 349 -0.98 -22.49 11.01
C ALA A 349 0.46 -22.07 11.32
N ARG A 350 1.24 -22.98 11.90
CA ARG A 350 2.68 -22.85 12.06
C ARG A 350 3.36 -24.21 11.98
N PHE A 351 4.64 -24.20 11.74
CA PHE A 351 5.49 -25.38 11.84
C PHE A 351 6.91 -24.95 12.19
N HIS A 352 7.68 -25.82 12.82
CA HIS A 352 9.10 -25.55 13.04
C HIS A 352 9.81 -25.41 11.68
N GLU A 353 10.76 -24.51 11.54
CA GLU A 353 11.40 -24.25 10.24
C GLU A 353 12.06 -25.50 9.60
N THR A 354 12.43 -26.51 10.42
CA THR A 354 12.93 -27.81 9.93
C THR A 354 11.83 -28.71 9.38
N ASP A 355 10.57 -28.41 9.65
CA ASP A 355 9.42 -29.27 9.33
C ASP A 355 8.59 -28.78 8.13
N ILE A 356 9.07 -27.79 7.38
CA ILE A 356 8.32 -27.24 6.23
C ILE A 356 7.95 -28.33 5.20
N GLU A 357 8.77 -29.37 5.06
CA GLU A 357 8.50 -30.51 4.18
C GLU A 357 7.77 -31.67 4.88
N ASN A 358 7.34 -31.49 6.14
CA ASN A 358 6.60 -32.50 6.90
C ASN A 358 5.22 -31.97 7.32
N LYS A 359 4.25 -32.04 6.44
CA LYS A 359 2.89 -31.50 6.67
C LYS A 359 2.21 -32.13 7.91
N THR A 360 2.59 -33.33 8.33
CA THR A 360 2.05 -33.97 9.54
C THR A 360 2.55 -33.31 10.84
N ALA A 361 3.62 -32.51 10.76
CA ALA A 361 4.13 -31.73 11.88
C ALA A 361 3.51 -30.33 11.98
N TYR A 362 2.73 -29.90 10.98
CA TYR A 362 2.07 -28.61 11.01
C TYR A 362 1.05 -28.52 12.16
N GLU A 363 1.03 -27.37 12.81
CA GLU A 363 0.13 -27.05 13.90
C GLU A 363 -0.86 -25.96 13.44
N TYR A 364 -2.13 -26.17 13.72
CA TYR A 364 -3.22 -25.33 13.30
C TYR A 364 -3.86 -24.65 14.50
N TRP A 365 -4.05 -23.34 14.45
CA TRP A 365 -4.61 -22.57 15.56
C TRP A 365 -6.11 -22.80 15.70
N ASN A 366 -6.51 -23.26 16.89
CA ASN A 366 -7.92 -23.41 17.27
C ASN A 366 -8.25 -22.44 18.40
N ALA A 367 -8.92 -21.33 18.05
CA ALA A 367 -9.30 -20.30 19.01
C ALA A 367 -10.36 -20.78 20.01
N SER A 368 -11.20 -21.78 19.65
CA SER A 368 -12.23 -22.30 20.53
C SER A 368 -11.66 -23.06 21.71
N THR A 369 -10.50 -23.69 21.52
CA THR A 369 -9.79 -24.43 22.58
C THR A 369 -8.56 -23.69 23.10
N ASN A 370 -8.22 -22.56 22.45
CA ASN A 370 -6.97 -21.80 22.69
C ASN A 370 -5.71 -22.69 22.59
N GLN A 371 -5.65 -23.54 21.55
CA GLN A 371 -4.58 -24.51 21.37
C GLN A 371 -4.12 -24.60 19.90
N TRP A 372 -2.86 -24.98 19.76
CA TRP A 372 -2.27 -25.43 18.49
C TRP A 372 -2.52 -26.94 18.32
N ILE A 373 -3.26 -27.31 17.27
CA ILE A 373 -3.64 -28.70 16.99
C ILE A 373 -2.77 -29.24 15.85
N LYS A 374 -2.03 -30.32 16.12
CA LYS A 374 -1.08 -30.90 15.17
C LYS A 374 -1.77 -31.79 14.13
N GLY A 375 -1.34 -31.64 12.87
CA GLY A 375 -1.56 -32.60 11.77
C GLY A 375 -2.95 -32.57 11.11
N ASN A 376 -3.88 -31.74 11.56
CA ASN A 376 -5.23 -31.66 10.99
C ASN A 376 -5.62 -30.22 10.68
N GLU A 377 -5.60 -29.84 9.40
CA GLU A 377 -5.94 -28.47 8.98
C GLU A 377 -7.41 -28.07 9.23
N ASN A 378 -8.30 -29.05 9.39
CA ASN A 378 -9.72 -28.78 9.67
C ASN A 378 -9.95 -28.24 11.08
N GLU A 379 -8.98 -28.42 11.97
CA GLU A 379 -9.01 -27.86 13.33
C GLU A 379 -8.73 -26.35 13.36
N ALA A 380 -8.17 -25.78 12.29
CA ALA A 380 -7.93 -24.36 12.21
C ALA A 380 -9.24 -23.58 12.24
N THR A 381 -9.43 -22.70 13.22
CA THR A 381 -10.55 -21.78 13.29
C THR A 381 -10.25 -20.50 12.50
N VAL A 382 -11.28 -19.67 12.28
CA VAL A 382 -11.11 -18.37 11.64
C VAL A 382 -10.22 -17.47 12.51
N LEU A 383 -9.18 -16.91 11.90
CA LEU A 383 -8.30 -15.92 12.50
C LEU A 383 -8.77 -14.49 12.20
N ILE A 384 -9.09 -14.24 10.94
CA ILE A 384 -9.59 -12.95 10.44
C ILE A 384 -10.87 -13.23 9.66
N GLU A 385 -11.98 -12.74 10.18
CA GLU A 385 -13.29 -12.81 9.52
C GLU A 385 -13.41 -11.65 8.53
N ASP A 386 -13.01 -11.90 7.29
CA ASP A 386 -13.03 -10.94 6.19
C ASP A 386 -12.86 -11.67 4.86
N LYS A 387 -13.05 -10.97 3.74
CA LYS A 387 -12.67 -11.44 2.42
C LYS A 387 -11.19 -11.12 2.18
N VAL A 388 -10.35 -12.10 2.45
CA VAL A 388 -8.89 -11.95 2.38
C VAL A 388 -8.40 -12.48 1.04
N GLY A 389 -7.90 -11.59 0.20
CA GLY A 389 -7.25 -11.91 -1.07
C GLY A 389 -5.75 -12.16 -0.93
N GLU A 390 -4.96 -11.72 -1.90
CA GLU A 390 -3.50 -11.81 -1.86
C GLU A 390 -2.97 -11.11 -0.60
N LEU A 391 -2.13 -11.80 0.16
CA LEU A 391 -1.74 -11.38 1.51
C LEU A 391 -0.26 -11.54 1.78
N SER A 392 0.24 -10.73 2.69
CA SER A 392 1.53 -10.88 3.35
C SER A 392 1.44 -10.38 4.79
N PHE A 393 2.33 -10.82 5.65
CA PHE A 393 2.39 -10.34 7.02
C PHE A 393 3.79 -10.39 7.58
N ILE A 394 4.06 -9.54 8.57
CA ILE A 394 5.32 -9.45 9.29
C ILE A 394 5.08 -9.24 10.79
N TYR A 395 6.13 -9.40 11.58
CA TYR A 395 6.22 -8.83 12.92
C TYR A 395 7.15 -7.63 12.89
N ASN A 396 6.63 -6.44 13.25
CA ASN A 396 7.45 -5.24 13.35
C ASN A 396 8.03 -5.14 14.77
N GLU A 397 9.37 -5.23 14.86
CA GLU A 397 10.09 -5.24 16.14
C GLU A 397 10.10 -3.89 16.86
N THR A 398 9.97 -2.79 16.13
CA THR A 398 9.93 -1.43 16.70
C THR A 398 8.62 -1.20 17.44
N HIS A 399 7.50 -1.51 16.80
CA HIS A 399 6.17 -1.30 17.36
C HIS A 399 5.63 -2.51 18.15
N LYS A 400 6.35 -3.63 18.15
CA LYS A 400 5.91 -4.89 18.80
C LYS A 400 4.53 -5.35 18.31
N LYS A 401 4.30 -5.25 16.99
CA LYS A 401 3.02 -5.57 16.35
C LYS A 401 3.22 -6.57 15.22
N TRP A 402 2.32 -7.55 15.15
CA TRP A 402 2.04 -8.26 13.92
C TRP A 402 1.26 -7.35 12.99
N ILE A 403 1.64 -7.33 11.73
CA ILE A 403 1.01 -6.52 10.68
C ILE A 403 0.70 -7.44 9.51
N ILE A 404 -0.56 -7.51 9.10
CA ILE A 404 -1.00 -8.17 7.87
C ILE A 404 -1.51 -7.12 6.89
N ALA A 405 -1.15 -7.28 5.62
CA ALA A 405 -1.72 -6.53 4.50
C ALA A 405 -2.31 -7.51 3.48
N TYR A 406 -3.49 -7.22 2.97
CA TYR A 406 -4.18 -8.05 1.99
C TYR A 406 -5.12 -7.24 1.10
N PHE A 407 -5.35 -7.73 -0.11
CA PHE A 407 -6.36 -7.16 -0.98
C PHE A 407 -7.76 -7.57 -0.52
N ASN A 408 -8.66 -6.59 -0.40
CA ASN A 408 -10.08 -6.81 -0.16
C ASN A 408 -10.90 -6.28 -1.33
N ALA A 409 -11.53 -7.19 -2.08
CA ALA A 409 -12.25 -6.84 -3.29
C ALA A 409 -13.54 -6.05 -3.03
N ASP A 410 -14.23 -6.30 -1.92
CA ASP A 410 -15.48 -5.61 -1.57
C ASP A 410 -15.24 -4.15 -1.19
N ARG A 411 -14.20 -3.89 -0.41
CA ARG A 411 -13.77 -2.52 -0.08
C ARG A 411 -12.97 -1.86 -1.19
N TYR A 412 -12.52 -2.65 -2.16
CA TYR A 412 -11.67 -2.22 -3.25
C TYR A 412 -10.41 -1.49 -2.76
N ASN A 413 -9.73 -2.13 -1.83
CA ASN A 413 -8.55 -1.56 -1.19
C ASN A 413 -7.52 -2.62 -0.79
N ILE A 414 -6.31 -2.17 -0.47
CA ILE A 414 -5.38 -2.94 0.36
C ILE A 414 -5.73 -2.63 1.81
N THR A 415 -6.14 -3.65 2.53
CA THR A 415 -6.47 -3.58 3.96
C THR A 415 -5.26 -3.98 4.79
N MET A 416 -5.00 -3.25 5.85
CA MET A 416 -4.03 -3.60 6.89
C MET A 416 -4.75 -3.87 8.21
N ARG A 417 -4.28 -4.85 8.97
CA ARG A 417 -4.67 -5.08 10.37
C ARG A 417 -3.43 -5.33 11.21
N THR A 418 -3.54 -5.09 12.51
CA THR A 418 -2.45 -5.30 13.47
C THR A 418 -2.91 -6.14 14.64
N ALA A 419 -1.97 -6.84 15.28
CA ALA A 419 -2.20 -7.57 16.51
C ALA A 419 -0.95 -7.58 17.38
N GLU A 420 -1.08 -7.71 18.68
CA GLU A 420 0.06 -7.91 19.59
C GLU A 420 0.51 -9.38 19.58
N ASP A 421 -0.44 -10.29 19.48
CA ASP A 421 -0.18 -11.72 19.32
C ASP A 421 -0.70 -12.17 17.94
N ILE A 422 0.03 -13.09 17.29
CA ILE A 422 -0.37 -13.60 15.98
C ILE A 422 -1.73 -14.31 16.00
N THR A 423 -2.09 -14.86 17.14
CA THR A 423 -3.40 -15.52 17.36
C THR A 423 -4.53 -14.53 17.56
N GLY A 424 -4.21 -13.23 17.60
CA GLY A 424 -5.16 -12.14 17.76
C GLY A 424 -5.40 -11.73 19.24
N PRO A 425 -6.37 -10.83 19.49
CA PRO A 425 -7.29 -10.26 18.51
C PRO A 425 -6.59 -9.34 17.51
N TRP A 426 -7.03 -9.39 16.24
CA TRP A 426 -6.60 -8.47 15.21
C TRP A 426 -7.45 -7.20 15.22
N SER A 427 -6.83 -6.07 14.93
CA SER A 427 -7.48 -4.76 14.91
C SER A 427 -8.62 -4.68 13.89
N GLU A 428 -9.45 -3.64 14.00
CA GLU A 428 -10.28 -3.18 12.90
C GLU A 428 -9.43 -2.90 11.65
N PRO A 429 -10.02 -2.95 10.45
CA PRO A 429 -9.29 -2.75 9.21
C PRO A 429 -8.84 -1.28 9.04
N TYR A 430 -7.57 -1.08 8.70
CA TYR A 430 -7.05 0.19 8.17
C TYR A 430 -7.04 0.12 6.64
N GLU A 431 -7.41 1.21 5.97
CA GLU A 431 -7.20 1.35 4.52
C GLU A 431 -5.75 1.74 4.25
N LEU A 432 -4.95 0.82 3.70
CA LEU A 432 -3.55 1.06 3.35
C LEU A 432 -3.39 1.72 1.98
N ALA A 433 -4.19 1.32 1.00
CA ALA A 433 -4.29 1.95 -0.31
C ALA A 433 -5.68 1.65 -0.89
N ASN A 434 -6.23 2.53 -1.72
CA ASN A 434 -7.60 2.36 -2.25
C ASN A 434 -7.67 2.48 -3.77
N GLY A 435 -8.71 1.85 -4.36
CA GLY A 435 -8.90 1.79 -5.80
C GLY A 435 -9.36 3.09 -6.45
N ARG A 436 -9.73 4.11 -5.67
CA ARG A 436 -10.05 5.45 -6.19
C ARG A 436 -8.79 6.22 -6.53
N GLU A 437 -7.74 6.00 -5.77
CA GLU A 437 -6.43 6.60 -5.98
C GLU A 437 -5.57 5.74 -6.90
N TYR A 438 -5.57 4.42 -6.68
CA TYR A 438 -4.80 3.44 -7.45
C TYR A 438 -5.75 2.49 -8.17
N ALA A 439 -6.27 2.91 -9.31
CA ALA A 439 -7.27 2.15 -10.05
C ALA A 439 -6.82 0.72 -10.38
N GLN A 440 -7.71 -0.25 -10.10
CA GLN A 440 -7.47 -1.68 -10.35
C GLN A 440 -6.28 -2.26 -9.56
N LEU A 441 -6.02 -1.74 -8.36
CA LEU A 441 -5.00 -2.28 -7.46
C LEU A 441 -5.36 -3.69 -6.98
N TYR A 442 -4.34 -4.48 -6.71
CA TYR A 442 -4.41 -5.78 -6.02
C TYR A 442 -3.02 -6.23 -5.60
N GLY A 443 -2.94 -7.32 -4.85
CA GLY A 443 -1.68 -7.84 -4.34
C GLY A 443 -1.02 -6.88 -3.34
N SER A 444 -0.53 -7.42 -2.25
CA SER A 444 0.15 -6.62 -1.23
C SER A 444 1.19 -7.48 -0.53
N TYR A 445 2.47 -7.20 -0.82
CA TYR A 445 3.56 -7.99 -0.25
C TYR A 445 4.55 -7.07 0.45
N ILE A 446 4.58 -7.17 1.77
CA ILE A 446 5.39 -6.33 2.64
C ILE A 446 6.87 -6.70 2.47
N HIS A 447 7.71 -5.69 2.28
CA HIS A 447 9.15 -5.87 2.17
C HIS A 447 9.78 -6.19 3.54
N PRO A 448 10.72 -7.14 3.63
CA PRO A 448 11.38 -7.51 4.89
C PRO A 448 12.05 -6.36 5.65
N LEU A 449 12.50 -5.30 4.99
CA LEU A 449 13.01 -4.09 5.67
C LEU A 449 11.99 -3.44 6.61
N SER A 450 10.71 -3.74 6.44
CA SER A 450 9.63 -3.22 7.31
C SER A 450 9.52 -3.94 8.66
N VAL A 451 10.37 -4.93 8.94
CA VAL A 451 10.40 -5.61 10.26
C VAL A 451 10.95 -4.70 11.37
N THR A 452 11.62 -3.61 11.02
CA THR A 452 12.10 -2.59 11.95
C THR A 452 11.78 -1.19 11.45
N GLY A 453 11.71 -0.23 12.39
CA GLY A 453 11.45 1.17 12.08
C GLY A 453 9.97 1.47 11.81
N ASP A 454 9.74 2.68 11.32
CA ASP A 454 8.41 3.26 11.14
C ASP A 454 7.92 3.20 9.68
N ASN A 455 8.75 2.72 8.75
CA ASN A 455 8.38 2.64 7.34
C ASN A 455 7.86 1.24 7.01
N LEU A 456 6.67 1.19 6.43
CA LEU A 456 6.07 -0.01 5.86
C LEU A 456 6.19 0.07 4.33
N TYR A 457 7.14 -0.67 3.76
CA TYR A 457 7.28 -0.81 2.32
C TYR A 457 6.54 -2.05 1.84
N PHE A 458 5.82 -1.95 0.74
CA PHE A 458 5.13 -3.10 0.13
C PHE A 458 5.01 -2.95 -1.38
N THR A 459 4.98 -4.07 -2.07
CA THR A 459 4.66 -4.11 -3.49
C THR A 459 3.15 -4.16 -3.68
N MET A 460 2.66 -3.49 -4.71
CA MET A 460 1.26 -3.46 -5.11
C MET A 460 1.17 -3.55 -6.63
N SER A 461 0.26 -4.37 -7.12
CA SER A 461 0.00 -4.51 -8.55
C SER A 461 -1.19 -3.66 -8.98
N MET A 462 -1.20 -3.26 -10.25
CA MET A 462 -2.34 -2.61 -10.88
C MET A 462 -2.66 -3.34 -12.19
N TRP A 463 -3.92 -3.74 -12.36
CA TRP A 463 -4.35 -4.63 -13.46
C TRP A 463 -4.25 -3.99 -14.85
N MET A 464 -4.58 -2.70 -14.98
CA MET A 464 -4.55 -2.06 -16.31
C MET A 464 -3.12 -1.90 -16.84
N PRO A 465 -2.16 -1.32 -16.09
CA PRO A 465 -0.77 -1.29 -16.51
C PRO A 465 -0.11 -2.67 -16.45
N TYR A 466 -0.72 -3.62 -15.74
CA TYR A 466 -0.22 -4.96 -15.47
C TYR A 466 1.26 -4.96 -15.06
N ASN A 467 1.54 -4.18 -14.04
CA ASN A 467 2.88 -4.01 -13.50
C ASN A 467 2.84 -3.80 -11.98
N VAL A 468 4.00 -3.94 -11.37
CA VAL A 468 4.21 -3.86 -9.93
C VAL A 468 4.81 -2.52 -9.57
N PHE A 469 4.33 -1.94 -8.47
CA PHE A 469 4.79 -0.67 -7.90
C PHE A 469 5.23 -0.86 -6.46
N LEU A 470 6.21 -0.07 -6.04
CA LEU A 470 6.63 0.01 -4.65
C LEU A 470 5.85 1.13 -3.96
N MET A 471 5.26 0.78 -2.83
CA MET A 471 4.49 1.65 -1.97
C MET A 471 5.22 1.84 -0.64
N LYS A 472 5.00 2.98 -0.01
CA LYS A 472 5.49 3.29 1.33
C LYS A 472 4.33 3.84 2.17
N ALA A 473 4.24 3.41 3.41
CA ALA A 473 3.40 4.00 4.45
C ALA A 473 4.24 4.25 5.70
N GLU A 474 3.87 5.24 6.49
CA GLU A 474 4.48 5.47 7.80
C GLU A 474 3.60 4.86 8.88
N LEU A 475 4.21 4.09 9.76
CA LEU A 475 3.61 3.58 10.98
C LEU A 475 3.83 4.60 12.10
N ALA A 476 2.79 4.91 12.84
CA ALA A 476 2.85 5.82 13.98
C ALA A 476 2.22 5.16 15.21
N ASP A 477 2.91 5.23 16.33
CA ASP A 477 2.39 4.83 17.63
C ASP A 477 2.52 6.00 18.60
N MET A 478 1.41 6.70 18.79
CA MET A 478 1.33 7.88 19.66
C MET A 478 0.96 7.52 21.10
N GLY A 479 0.78 6.22 21.40
CA GLY A 479 0.27 5.79 22.70
C GLY A 479 -1.16 6.25 22.96
N GLU A 480 -1.63 6.12 24.20
CA GLU A 480 -2.93 6.65 24.62
C GLU A 480 -2.84 8.15 24.93
N PHE A 481 -3.97 8.86 24.72
CA PHE A 481 -4.04 10.30 25.03
C PHE A 481 -3.92 10.59 26.51
#